data_2dbebe2805b51a57723fec01b3dd25bb
#
_entry.id   2dbebe2805b51a57723fec01b3dd25bb
#
_cell.length_a   1.000
_cell.length_b   1.000
_cell.length_c   1.000
_cell.angle_alpha   90.00
_cell.angle_beta   90.00
_cell.angle_gamma   90.00
#
_symmetry.space_group_name_H-M   'P 1'
#
loop_
_entity.id
_entity.type
_entity.pdbx_description
1 polymer ?
#
loop_
_entity_poly.entity_id
_entity_poly.type
_entity_poly.pdbx_seq_one_letter_code
_entity_poly.pdbx_strand_id
1 'polypeptide(L)'
;AEALAGKSSVDADVAALATQLEADQARLDELAGLYAAGAVSAREWIAARDPITERIAQARRDIAHATDTSSVVDLAGCGEVLRGQWDDLDIDRQQAIIKSVLDHAVIAPGNPGSRSLDINRVQPAWRI
;
A
#
# COMPACT_ATOMS: atom_id res chain seq x y z
N ALA A 1 8.20 -18.16 -15.28
CA ALA A 1 8.57 -17.03 -16.14
C ALA A 1 7.61 -15.82 -15.96
N GLU A 2 6.30 -16.03 -15.81
CA GLU A 2 5.31 -14.94 -15.63
C GLU A 2 5.48 -14.18 -14.32
N ALA A 3 5.78 -14.84 -13.21
CA ALA A 3 5.96 -14.20 -11.90
C ALA A 3 7.15 -13.21 -11.87
N LEU A 4 8.22 -13.51 -12.58
CA LEU A 4 9.39 -12.63 -12.71
C LEU A 4 9.11 -11.41 -13.58
N ALA A 5 8.28 -11.55 -14.63
CA ALA A 5 7.87 -10.44 -15.47
C ALA A 5 6.96 -9.45 -14.71
N GLY A 6 6.04 -9.96 -13.88
CA GLY A 6 5.18 -9.12 -13.03
C GLY A 6 5.96 -8.31 -11.99
N LYS A 7 6.97 -8.89 -11.35
CA LYS A 7 7.83 -8.19 -10.39
C LYS A 7 8.63 -7.08 -11.06
N SER A 8 9.22 -7.35 -12.21
CA SER A 8 10.00 -6.35 -12.97
C SER A 8 9.16 -5.15 -13.40
N SER A 9 7.87 -5.34 -13.72
CA SER A 9 6.97 -4.23 -14.07
C SER A 9 6.61 -3.38 -12.86
N VAL A 10 6.31 -4.00 -11.71
CA VAL A 10 5.99 -3.29 -10.47
C VAL A 10 7.19 -2.48 -9.97
N ASP A 11 8.40 -3.05 -10.03
CA ASP A 11 9.62 -2.33 -9.64
C ASP A 11 9.89 -1.13 -10.55
N ALA A 12 9.62 -1.25 -11.86
CA ALA A 12 9.75 -0.14 -12.81
C ALA A 12 8.71 0.96 -12.53
N ASP A 13 7.47 0.59 -12.22
CA ASP A 13 6.40 1.54 -11.88
C ASP A 13 6.70 2.27 -10.57
N VAL A 14 7.19 1.58 -9.54
CA VAL A 14 7.62 2.19 -8.28
C VAL A 14 8.79 3.15 -8.50
N ALA A 15 9.77 2.79 -9.33
CA ALA A 15 10.88 3.67 -9.65
C ALA A 15 10.43 4.95 -10.40
N ALA A 16 9.48 4.83 -11.32
CA ALA A 16 8.89 5.97 -12.02
C ALA A 16 8.13 6.90 -11.06
N LEU A 17 7.33 6.33 -10.15
CA LEU A 17 6.62 7.09 -9.11
C LEU A 17 7.59 7.79 -8.14
N ALA A 18 8.68 7.14 -7.76
CA ALA A 18 9.72 7.73 -6.90
C ALA A 18 10.39 8.93 -7.60
N THR A 19 10.72 8.81 -8.88
CA THR A 19 11.28 9.91 -9.67
C THR A 19 10.31 11.09 -9.78
N GLN A 20 9.04 10.81 -10.00
CA GLN A 20 8.00 11.85 -10.04
C GLN A 20 7.83 12.54 -8.68
N LEU A 21 7.89 11.79 -7.59
CA LEU A 21 7.82 12.31 -6.22
C LEU A 21 8.97 13.28 -5.94
N GLU A 22 10.21 12.91 -6.30
CA GLU A 22 11.38 13.79 -6.17
C GLU A 22 11.24 15.07 -6.99
N ALA A 23 10.77 14.98 -8.24
CA ALA A 23 10.54 16.12 -9.10
C ALA A 23 9.48 17.08 -8.53
N ASP A 24 8.38 16.56 -8.00
CA ASP A 24 7.32 17.37 -7.39
C ASP A 24 7.77 17.99 -6.05
N GLN A 25 8.59 17.31 -5.26
CA GLN A 25 9.22 17.90 -4.07
C GLN A 25 10.15 19.07 -4.44
N ALA A 26 11.00 18.88 -5.44
CA ALA A 26 11.89 19.95 -5.92
C ALA A 26 11.11 21.17 -6.42
N ARG A 27 9.99 20.96 -7.12
CA ARG A 27 9.10 22.05 -7.55
C ARG A 27 8.45 22.78 -6.37
N LEU A 28 8.08 22.06 -5.32
CA LEU A 28 7.52 22.66 -4.12
C LEU A 28 8.55 23.52 -3.39
N ASP A 29 9.80 23.07 -3.32
CA ASP A 29 10.91 23.81 -2.72
C ASP A 29 11.25 25.07 -3.53
N GLU A 30 11.28 24.97 -4.87
CA GLU A 30 11.46 26.13 -5.77
C GLU A 30 10.34 27.17 -5.58
N LEU A 31 9.10 26.71 -5.55
CA LEU A 31 7.93 27.57 -5.32
C LEU A 31 8.00 28.27 -3.96
N ALA A 32 8.42 27.57 -2.92
CA ALA A 32 8.63 28.15 -1.60
C ALA A 32 9.73 29.22 -1.59
N GLY A 33 10.80 29.00 -2.34
CA GLY A 33 11.87 29.99 -2.56
C GLY A 33 11.37 31.26 -3.27
N LEU A 34 10.57 31.12 -4.32
CA LEU A 34 9.94 32.24 -5.02
C LEU A 34 8.99 33.05 -4.13
N TYR A 35 8.23 32.36 -3.30
CA TYR A 35 7.35 33.01 -2.32
C TYR A 35 8.16 33.78 -1.26
N ALA A 36 9.23 33.17 -0.71
CA ALA A 36 10.10 33.80 0.26
C ALA A 36 10.83 35.04 -0.31
N ALA A 37 11.16 35.02 -1.60
CA ALA A 37 11.74 36.15 -2.33
C ALA A 37 10.72 37.25 -2.70
N GLY A 38 9.43 37.04 -2.47
CA GLY A 38 8.37 37.97 -2.84
C GLY A 38 8.07 38.01 -4.33
N ALA A 39 8.55 37.03 -5.10
CA ALA A 39 8.31 36.95 -6.55
C ALA A 39 6.90 36.46 -6.91
N VAL A 40 6.24 35.76 -5.98
CA VAL A 40 4.84 35.29 -6.10
C VAL A 40 4.04 35.72 -4.89
N SER A 41 2.78 36.05 -5.11
CA SER A 41 1.84 36.39 -4.02
C SER A 41 1.42 35.14 -3.25
N ALA A 42 0.88 35.32 -2.02
CA ALA A 42 0.34 34.23 -1.23
C ALA A 42 -0.76 33.45 -1.95
N ARG A 43 -1.59 34.14 -2.73
CA ARG A 43 -2.67 33.51 -3.50
C ARG A 43 -2.11 32.60 -4.62
N GLU A 44 -1.12 33.09 -5.36
CA GLU A 44 -0.45 32.32 -6.42
C GLU A 44 0.28 31.13 -5.85
N TRP A 45 0.96 31.33 -4.70
CA TRP A 45 1.66 30.25 -4.00
C TRP A 45 0.70 29.14 -3.57
N ILE A 46 -0.43 29.47 -2.95
CA ILE A 46 -1.44 28.48 -2.52
C ILE A 46 -1.98 27.73 -3.74
N ALA A 47 -2.36 28.45 -4.80
CA ALA A 47 -2.91 27.86 -6.02
C ALA A 47 -1.95 26.89 -6.71
N ALA A 48 -0.64 27.18 -6.67
CA ALA A 48 0.38 26.32 -7.26
C ALA A 48 0.79 25.16 -6.33
N ARG A 49 0.84 25.41 -5.00
CA ARG A 49 1.21 24.41 -3.99
C ARG A 49 0.20 23.27 -3.93
N ASP A 50 -1.09 23.57 -3.90
CA ASP A 50 -2.13 22.59 -3.61
C ASP A 50 -2.15 21.41 -4.58
N PRO A 51 -2.09 21.59 -5.92
CA PRO A 51 -2.02 20.48 -6.85
C PRO A 51 -0.71 19.68 -6.75
N ILE A 52 0.42 20.34 -6.41
CA ILE A 52 1.71 19.64 -6.22
C ILE A 52 1.62 18.77 -4.97
N THR A 53 1.11 19.29 -3.87
CA THR A 53 0.94 18.55 -2.61
C THR A 53 0.03 17.34 -2.79
N GLU A 54 -1.05 17.48 -3.55
CA GLU A 54 -1.97 16.35 -3.84
C GLU A 54 -1.28 15.27 -4.68
N ARG A 55 -0.49 15.63 -5.70
CA ARG A 55 0.29 14.64 -6.47
C ARG A 55 1.32 13.92 -5.61
N ILE A 56 2.01 14.63 -4.72
CA ILE A 56 2.95 14.03 -3.75
C ILE A 56 2.23 13.02 -2.87
N ALA A 57 1.07 13.38 -2.32
CA ALA A 57 0.28 12.50 -1.47
C ALA A 57 -0.21 11.26 -2.25
N GLN A 58 -0.65 11.43 -3.50
CA GLN A 58 -1.08 10.33 -4.35
C GLN A 58 0.08 9.40 -4.69
N ALA A 59 1.23 9.94 -5.12
CA ALA A 59 2.40 9.12 -5.44
C ALA A 59 2.88 8.29 -4.24
N ARG A 60 2.84 8.86 -3.03
CA ARG A 60 3.16 8.11 -1.79
C ARG A 60 2.19 6.97 -1.53
N ARG A 61 0.88 7.18 -1.73
CA ARG A 61 -0.13 6.12 -1.59
C ARG A 61 0.11 5.00 -2.62
N ASP A 62 0.40 5.37 -3.85
CA ASP A 62 0.60 4.40 -4.94
C ASP A 62 1.87 3.56 -4.72
N ILE A 63 2.96 4.18 -4.25
CA ILE A 63 4.19 3.47 -3.87
C ILE A 63 3.92 2.50 -2.72
N ALA A 64 3.24 2.93 -1.66
CA ALA A 64 2.89 2.06 -0.53
C ALA A 64 2.06 0.88 -0.98
N HIS A 65 1.04 1.11 -1.83
CA HIS A 65 0.17 0.05 -2.35
C HIS A 65 0.93 -0.93 -3.25
N ALA A 66 1.82 -0.44 -4.12
CA ALA A 66 2.65 -1.29 -4.97
C ALA A 66 3.63 -2.14 -4.16
N THR A 67 4.21 -1.59 -3.09
CA THR A 67 5.12 -2.29 -2.19
C THR A 67 4.38 -3.39 -1.40
N ASP A 68 3.19 -3.11 -0.90
CA ASP A 68 2.35 -4.09 -0.19
C ASP A 68 1.98 -5.25 -1.13
N THR A 69 1.60 -4.94 -2.37
CA THR A 69 1.25 -5.96 -3.38
C THR A 69 2.46 -6.81 -3.75
N SER A 70 3.64 -6.21 -3.92
CA SER A 70 4.88 -6.93 -4.22
C SER A 70 5.26 -7.92 -3.13
N SER A 71 5.10 -7.52 -1.86
CA SER A 71 5.36 -8.39 -0.70
C SER A 71 4.48 -9.64 -0.69
N VAL A 72 3.26 -9.54 -1.23
CA VAL A 72 2.32 -10.66 -1.33
C VAL A 72 2.64 -11.57 -2.50
N VAL A 73 3.04 -10.99 -3.64
CA VAL A 73 3.45 -11.79 -4.82
C VAL A 73 4.70 -12.61 -4.50
N ASP A 74 5.64 -12.09 -3.71
CA ASP A 74 6.81 -12.85 -3.25
C ASP A 74 6.44 -14.05 -2.36
N LEU A 75 5.30 -13.98 -1.67
CA LEU A 75 4.74 -15.06 -0.85
C LEU A 75 3.81 -16.01 -1.64
N ALA A 76 3.35 -15.59 -2.82
CA ALA A 76 2.55 -16.42 -3.70
C ALA A 76 3.42 -17.53 -4.30
N GLY A 77 3.18 -18.77 -3.90
CA GLY A 77 3.97 -19.95 -4.24
C GLY A 77 4.84 -20.49 -3.09
N CYS A 78 5.00 -19.74 -2.01
CA CYS A 78 5.76 -20.14 -0.83
C CYS A 78 4.84 -20.54 0.35
N GLY A 79 3.66 -21.08 0.08
CA GLY A 79 2.64 -21.36 1.10
C GLY A 79 3.12 -22.25 2.24
N GLU A 80 4.01 -23.21 2.00
CA GLU A 80 4.60 -24.05 3.05
C GLU A 80 5.61 -23.28 3.90
N VAL A 81 6.45 -22.46 3.27
CA VAL A 81 7.43 -21.61 3.96
C VAL A 81 6.70 -20.56 4.80
N LEU A 82 5.67 -19.93 4.24
CA LEU A 82 4.84 -18.96 4.96
C LEU A 82 4.13 -19.59 6.16
N ARG A 83 3.61 -20.81 6.01
CA ARG A 83 2.97 -21.55 7.11
C ARG A 83 3.96 -21.86 8.25
N GLY A 84 5.20 -22.20 7.91
CA GLY A 84 6.25 -22.48 8.91
C GLY A 84 6.75 -21.23 9.62
N GLN A 85 6.66 -20.06 9.00
CA GLN A 85 7.13 -18.77 9.53
C GLN A 85 6.00 -17.89 10.08
N TRP A 86 4.75 -18.33 9.97
CA TRP A 86 3.58 -17.51 10.31
C TRP A 86 3.59 -17.00 11.75
N ASP A 87 3.96 -17.86 12.69
CA ASP A 87 3.99 -17.51 14.12
C ASP A 87 5.17 -16.61 14.49
N ASP A 88 6.21 -16.55 13.64
CA ASP A 88 7.37 -15.67 13.80
C ASP A 88 7.16 -14.26 13.19
N LEU A 89 6.10 -14.10 12.37
CA LEU A 89 5.75 -12.80 11.80
C LEU A 89 5.09 -11.91 12.85
N ASP A 90 5.43 -10.61 12.84
CA ASP A 90 4.70 -9.64 13.64
C ASP A 90 3.26 -9.49 13.15
N ILE A 91 2.39 -9.01 14.05
CA ILE A 91 0.95 -8.92 13.81
C ILE A 91 0.61 -8.00 12.65
N ASP A 92 1.38 -6.94 12.43
CA ASP A 92 1.15 -5.97 11.37
C ASP A 92 1.42 -6.61 10.00
N ARG A 93 2.46 -7.43 9.92
CA ARG A 93 2.82 -8.17 8.71
C ARG A 93 1.82 -9.29 8.41
N GLN A 94 1.36 -10.01 9.43
CA GLN A 94 0.27 -10.99 9.30
C GLN A 94 -1.01 -10.33 8.77
N GLN A 95 -1.39 -9.18 9.31
CA GLN A 95 -2.56 -8.41 8.86
C GLN A 95 -2.41 -7.91 7.42
N ALA A 96 -1.23 -7.42 7.04
CA ALA A 96 -0.96 -6.95 5.69
C ALA A 96 -1.15 -8.09 4.66
N ILE A 97 -0.60 -9.27 4.95
CA ILE A 97 -0.76 -10.47 4.12
C ILE A 97 -2.24 -10.85 3.99
N ILE A 98 -2.96 -10.93 5.12
CA ILE A 98 -4.39 -11.27 5.12
C ILE A 98 -5.20 -10.25 4.30
N LYS A 99 -5.00 -8.96 4.53
CA LYS A 99 -5.72 -7.88 3.83
C LYS A 99 -5.48 -7.87 2.32
N SER A 100 -4.34 -8.37 1.87
CA SER A 100 -4.02 -8.41 0.44
C SER A 100 -4.74 -9.52 -0.32
N VAL A 101 -5.01 -10.66 0.35
CA VAL A 101 -5.63 -11.85 -0.26
C VAL A 101 -7.10 -12.03 0.12
N LEU A 102 -7.53 -11.44 1.24
CA LEU A 102 -8.89 -11.55 1.76
C LEU A 102 -9.70 -10.31 1.39
N ASP A 103 -10.83 -10.50 0.73
CA ASP A 103 -11.77 -9.40 0.47
C ASP A 103 -12.59 -9.09 1.71
N HIS A 104 -13.30 -10.10 2.21
CA HIS A 104 -14.07 -10.02 3.45
C HIS A 104 -14.24 -11.41 4.07
N ALA A 105 -14.70 -11.47 5.30
CA ALA A 105 -15.09 -12.72 5.96
C ALA A 105 -16.52 -12.60 6.48
N VAL A 106 -17.35 -13.59 6.18
CA VAL A 106 -18.70 -13.69 6.72
C VAL A 106 -18.64 -14.54 7.98
N ILE A 107 -19.16 -14.01 9.08
CA ILE A 107 -19.23 -14.71 10.37
C ILE A 107 -20.66 -15.14 10.60
N ALA A 108 -20.90 -16.45 10.59
CA ALA A 108 -22.21 -17.01 10.88
C ALA A 108 -22.60 -16.84 12.37
N PRO A 109 -23.90 -16.79 12.72
CA PRO A 109 -24.37 -16.68 14.09
C PRO A 109 -23.82 -17.79 14.99
N GLY A 110 -23.50 -17.44 16.25
CA GLY A 110 -22.98 -18.36 17.23
C GLY A 110 -24.06 -19.23 17.89
N ASN A 111 -23.65 -20.39 18.40
CA ASN A 111 -24.49 -21.15 19.28
C ASN A 111 -24.45 -20.57 20.70
N PRO A 112 -25.60 -20.14 21.28
CA PRO A 112 -25.65 -19.67 22.66
C PRO A 112 -25.10 -20.74 23.62
N GLY A 113 -24.14 -20.35 24.47
CA GLY A 113 -23.57 -21.24 25.49
C GLY A 113 -22.33 -22.02 25.07
N SER A 114 -21.88 -21.94 23.82
CA SER A 114 -20.60 -22.53 23.41
C SER A 114 -19.42 -21.69 23.94
N ARG A 115 -18.47 -22.36 24.64
CA ARG A 115 -17.22 -21.73 25.11
C ARG A 115 -16.05 -21.93 24.17
N SER A 116 -16.22 -22.65 23.07
CA SER A 116 -15.20 -22.91 22.07
C SER A 116 -15.45 -22.10 20.80
N LEU A 117 -14.37 -21.63 20.18
CA LEU A 117 -14.41 -20.99 18.88
C LEU A 117 -14.68 -22.05 17.80
N ASP A 118 -15.78 -21.91 17.09
CA ASP A 118 -16.08 -22.74 15.92
C ASP A 118 -15.55 -22.05 14.66
N ILE A 119 -14.43 -22.54 14.14
CA ILE A 119 -13.76 -22.01 12.93
C ILE A 119 -14.65 -22.11 11.70
N ASN A 120 -15.56 -23.09 11.63
CA ASN A 120 -16.46 -23.27 10.47
C ASN A 120 -17.47 -22.12 10.30
N ARG A 121 -17.61 -21.26 11.33
CA ARG A 121 -18.45 -20.07 11.27
C ARG A 121 -17.81 -18.92 10.47
N VAL A 122 -16.50 -18.98 10.25
CA VAL A 122 -15.77 -17.96 9.49
C VAL A 122 -15.65 -18.44 8.06
N GLN A 123 -16.31 -17.73 7.15
CA GLN A 123 -16.28 -18.03 5.71
C GLN A 123 -15.50 -16.91 5.01
N PRO A 124 -14.23 -17.16 4.64
CA PRO A 124 -13.43 -16.17 3.95
C PRO A 124 -13.85 -16.05 2.47
N ALA A 125 -13.96 -14.83 1.98
CA ALA A 125 -14.06 -14.51 0.56
C ALA A 125 -12.70 -14.00 0.08
N TRP A 126 -12.07 -14.72 -0.84
CA TRP A 126 -10.74 -14.41 -1.33
C TRP A 126 -10.81 -13.47 -2.54
N ARG A 127 -9.82 -12.59 -2.66
CA ARG A 127 -9.58 -11.75 -3.85
C ARG A 127 -8.80 -12.58 -4.88
N ILE A 128 -9.48 -13.38 -5.65
CA ILE A 128 -8.87 -14.18 -6.72
C ILE A 128 -9.47 -13.76 -8.06
#